data_de715387f0cabafb39e065c7b7950f11
#
_entry.id   de715387f0cabafb39e065c7b7950f11
#
_cell.length_a   1.000
_cell.length_b   1.000
_cell.length_c   1.000
_cell.angle_alpha   90.00
_cell.angle_beta   90.00
_cell.angle_gamma   90.00
#
_symmetry.space_group_name_H-M   'P 1'
#
loop_
_entity.id
_entity.type
_entity.pdbx_description
1 polymer ?
#
loop_
_entity_poly.entity_id
_entity_poly.type
_entity_poly.pdbx_seq_one_letter_code
_entity_poly.pdbx_strand_id
1 'polypeptide(L)'
;MLANCPIKTVNNHIILDNGQNILVDMGSPVSFHNSGFLVLGETQINVFSSLPMVSAEFLSEKIGCQIDGLLGMDLMNKVTTSIRLNDGILVYDDDAIYSTRFQMYQLSLLANGLLAIRMSVNHKEVKMVVDTGAQISYIREEFIAGLELDRTMEDFSPYNSSFKTDTYICETDTLIGHTVFPQRFGIPPKEILSILDLFHADGIIGIDLFRRYDLQIRDGDLYTK
;
A
#
# COMPACT_ATOMS: atom_id res chain seq x y z
N MET A 1 6.87 9.92 20.14
CA MET A 1 7.09 11.35 19.85
C MET A 1 6.50 11.63 18.49
N LEU A 2 5.51 12.51 18.40
CA LEU A 2 4.78 12.82 17.16
C LEU A 2 5.73 13.36 16.09
N ALA A 3 5.82 12.68 14.94
CA ALA A 3 6.59 13.16 13.80
C ALA A 3 5.67 13.45 12.62
N ASN A 4 5.63 14.70 12.19
CA ASN A 4 4.98 15.10 10.94
C ASN A 4 6.04 15.10 9.83
N CYS A 5 5.91 14.18 8.91
CA CYS A 5 6.84 14.01 7.80
C CYS A 5 6.15 14.39 6.48
N PRO A 6 6.71 15.33 5.72
CA PRO A 6 6.18 15.64 4.39
C PRO A 6 6.18 14.41 3.50
N ILE A 7 5.12 14.25 2.70
CA ILE A 7 5.05 13.24 1.65
C ILE A 7 4.73 13.87 0.31
N LYS A 8 5.24 13.25 -0.76
CA LYS A 8 4.90 13.57 -2.15
C LYS A 8 4.48 12.30 -2.88
N THR A 9 3.77 12.46 -3.98
CA THR A 9 3.43 11.34 -4.86
C THR A 9 4.27 11.43 -6.14
N VAL A 10 4.98 10.34 -6.47
CA VAL A 10 5.76 10.20 -7.70
C VAL A 10 5.32 8.92 -8.39
N ASN A 11 4.87 9.02 -9.64
CA ASN A 11 4.41 7.87 -10.44
C ASN A 11 3.50 6.90 -9.65
N ASN A 12 2.51 7.46 -8.96
CA ASN A 12 1.57 6.71 -8.11
C ASN A 12 2.17 6.03 -6.87
N HIS A 13 3.36 6.43 -6.42
CA HIS A 13 3.95 5.95 -5.17
C HIS A 13 4.02 7.08 -4.15
N ILE A 14 3.83 6.75 -2.88
CA ILE A 14 3.96 7.68 -1.76
C ILE A 14 5.43 7.72 -1.34
N ILE A 15 6.04 8.88 -1.42
CA ILE A 15 7.43 9.09 -1.01
C ILE A 15 7.45 10.05 0.17
N LEU A 16 8.01 9.61 1.27
CA LEU A 16 8.33 10.45 2.41
C LEU A 16 9.53 11.33 2.05
N ASP A 17 9.39 12.66 2.24
CA ASP A 17 10.32 13.69 1.78
C ASP A 17 10.80 14.56 2.96
N ASN A 18 11.60 13.98 3.83
CA ASN A 18 12.09 14.60 5.05
C ASN A 18 13.63 14.75 5.06
N GLY A 19 14.24 14.91 3.88
CA GLY A 19 15.69 14.87 3.69
C GLY A 19 16.21 13.48 3.31
N GLN A 20 15.34 12.47 3.35
CA GLN A 20 15.48 11.13 2.78
C GLN A 20 14.26 10.91 1.87
N ASN A 21 14.44 10.20 0.76
CA ASN A 21 13.30 9.80 -0.10
C ASN A 21 12.94 8.34 0.20
N ILE A 22 11.92 8.12 1.02
CA ILE A 22 11.54 6.80 1.49
C ILE A 22 10.21 6.38 0.86
N LEU A 23 10.18 5.26 0.16
CA LEU A 23 8.93 4.65 -0.31
C LEU A 23 8.07 4.22 0.89
N VAL A 24 6.81 4.65 0.96
CA VAL A 24 5.85 4.20 1.98
C VAL A 24 5.05 3.03 1.40
N ASP A 25 5.30 1.83 1.92
CA ASP A 25 4.83 0.58 1.32
C ASP A 25 4.19 -0.35 2.35
N MET A 26 2.85 -0.39 2.39
CA MET A 26 2.07 -1.30 3.24
C MET A 26 2.08 -2.74 2.72
N GLY A 27 2.52 -2.99 1.50
CA GLY A 27 2.74 -4.32 0.92
C GLY A 27 4.08 -4.95 1.33
N SER A 28 4.96 -4.18 1.97
CA SER A 28 6.22 -4.70 2.48
C SER A 28 6.14 -5.00 3.99
N PRO A 29 6.46 -6.23 4.41
CA PRO A 29 6.50 -6.56 5.84
C PRO A 29 7.72 -5.97 6.56
N VAL A 30 8.74 -5.47 5.84
CA VAL A 30 10.04 -5.09 6.37
C VAL A 30 10.52 -3.77 5.78
N SER A 31 11.02 -2.89 6.64
CA SER A 31 11.65 -1.63 6.28
C SER A 31 13.14 -1.79 5.99
N PHE A 32 13.68 -0.98 5.09
CA PHE A 32 15.12 -0.87 4.88
C PHE A 32 15.53 0.57 4.48
N HIS A 33 16.81 0.88 4.64
CA HIS A 33 17.43 2.11 4.15
C HIS A 33 18.89 1.87 3.83
N ASN A 34 19.40 2.43 2.74
CA ASN A 34 20.77 2.23 2.27
C ASN A 34 21.86 2.54 3.31
N SER A 35 21.60 3.45 4.25
CA SER A 35 22.52 3.75 5.38
C SER A 35 22.34 2.83 6.60
N GLY A 36 21.35 1.92 6.60
CA GLY A 36 21.01 1.06 7.74
C GLY A 36 20.16 1.72 8.81
N PHE A 37 19.66 2.94 8.59
CA PHE A 37 18.74 3.62 9.50
C PHE A 37 17.77 4.54 8.76
N LEU A 38 16.54 4.61 9.28
CA LEU A 38 15.49 5.58 8.88
C LEU A 38 15.42 6.71 9.89
N VAL A 39 15.12 7.91 9.42
CA VAL A 39 14.82 9.06 10.28
C VAL A 39 13.36 9.42 10.13
N LEU A 40 12.59 9.32 11.23
CA LEU A 40 11.18 9.71 11.29
C LEU A 40 11.06 10.83 12.34
N GLY A 41 10.91 12.06 11.87
CA GLY A 41 11.01 13.25 12.71
C GLY A 41 12.41 13.38 13.33
N GLU A 42 12.49 13.37 14.66
CA GLU A 42 13.76 13.40 15.41
C GLU A 42 14.28 12.00 15.78
N THR A 43 13.54 10.95 15.42
CA THR A 43 13.87 9.58 15.82
C THR A 43 14.63 8.87 14.71
N GLN A 44 15.81 8.36 15.05
CA GLN A 44 16.57 7.44 14.20
C GLN A 44 16.25 6.00 14.58
N ILE A 45 15.87 5.19 13.58
CA ILE A 45 15.48 3.80 13.75
C ILE A 45 16.40 2.91 12.92
N ASN A 46 17.04 1.93 13.55
CA ASN A 46 17.86 0.96 12.83
C ASN A 46 16.99 0.01 12.02
N VAL A 47 17.35 -0.17 10.76
CA VAL A 47 16.68 -1.06 9.79
C VAL A 47 17.73 -1.85 9.01
N PHE A 48 17.31 -2.75 8.13
CA PHE A 48 18.20 -3.40 7.19
C PHE A 48 18.81 -2.38 6.21
N SER A 49 20.00 -2.64 5.70
CA SER A 49 20.60 -1.80 4.65
C SER A 49 20.07 -2.14 3.25
N SER A 50 19.53 -3.34 3.07
CA SER A 50 18.90 -3.80 1.83
C SER A 50 18.03 -5.02 2.12
N LEU A 51 17.14 -5.36 1.20
CA LEU A 51 16.40 -6.62 1.20
C LEU A 51 16.91 -7.53 0.07
N PRO A 52 16.72 -8.85 0.15
CA PRO A 52 17.27 -9.79 -0.83
C PRO A 52 16.88 -9.54 -2.29
N MET A 53 15.71 -8.94 -2.53
CA MET A 53 15.17 -8.72 -3.88
C MET A 53 14.85 -7.26 -4.18
N VAL A 54 15.02 -6.37 -3.20
CA VAL A 54 14.66 -4.95 -3.30
C VAL A 54 15.79 -4.10 -2.76
N SER A 55 16.40 -3.30 -3.63
CA SER A 55 17.38 -2.29 -3.22
C SER A 55 16.87 -0.88 -3.50
N ALA A 56 17.49 0.11 -2.89
CA ALA A 56 17.19 1.52 -3.15
C ALA A 56 17.39 1.88 -4.62
N GLU A 57 18.43 1.33 -5.27
CA GLU A 57 18.72 1.54 -6.70
C GLU A 57 17.61 0.94 -7.58
N PHE A 58 17.17 -0.29 -7.27
CA PHE A 58 16.06 -0.93 -7.99
C PHE A 58 14.79 -0.07 -7.91
N LEU A 59 14.41 0.37 -6.71
CA LEU A 59 13.23 1.22 -6.51
C LEU A 59 13.39 2.57 -7.23
N SER A 60 14.59 3.17 -7.18
CA SER A 60 14.88 4.43 -7.87
C SER A 60 14.68 4.33 -9.37
N GLU A 61 15.17 3.24 -9.98
CA GLU A 61 15.00 2.96 -11.41
C GLU A 61 13.51 2.80 -11.77
N LYS A 62 12.77 2.00 -10.98
CA LYS A 62 11.37 1.67 -11.27
C LYS A 62 10.41 2.84 -11.02
N ILE A 63 10.62 3.59 -9.95
CA ILE A 63 9.79 4.74 -9.59
C ILE A 63 10.15 5.99 -10.39
N GLY A 64 11.39 6.05 -10.91
CA GLY A 64 11.86 7.18 -11.70
C GLY A 64 12.26 8.41 -10.87
N CYS A 65 12.58 8.22 -9.59
CA CYS A 65 13.19 9.24 -8.73
C CYS A 65 14.15 8.56 -7.75
N GLN A 66 15.05 9.34 -7.17
CA GLN A 66 15.94 8.81 -6.14
C GLN A 66 15.12 8.28 -4.96
N ILE A 67 15.37 7.04 -4.56
CA ILE A 67 14.82 6.39 -3.37
C ILE A 67 16.00 5.96 -2.51
N ASP A 68 15.95 6.23 -1.21
CA ASP A 68 17.00 5.91 -0.25
C ASP A 68 16.63 4.67 0.59
N GLY A 69 15.34 4.31 0.63
CA GLY A 69 14.84 3.18 1.40
C GLY A 69 13.34 2.99 1.29
N LEU A 70 12.79 2.13 2.16
CA LEU A 70 11.40 1.75 2.21
C LEU A 70 10.93 1.70 3.67
N LEU A 71 9.78 2.30 3.94
CA LEU A 71 9.06 2.21 5.22
C LEU A 71 7.95 1.18 5.07
N GLY A 72 8.11 0.04 5.74
CA GLY A 72 7.19 -1.09 5.72
C GLY A 72 6.36 -1.23 6.99
N MET A 73 5.58 -2.32 7.03
CA MET A 73 4.62 -2.58 8.11
C MET A 73 5.29 -2.90 9.46
N ASP A 74 6.54 -3.38 9.47
CA ASP A 74 7.31 -3.63 10.69
C ASP A 74 7.51 -2.37 11.55
N LEU A 75 7.53 -1.19 10.92
CA LEU A 75 7.58 0.09 11.63
C LEU A 75 6.20 0.74 11.75
N MET A 76 5.40 0.71 10.68
CA MET A 76 4.06 1.33 10.70
C MET A 76 3.12 0.70 11.71
N ASN A 77 3.27 -0.60 12.03
CA ASN A 77 2.47 -1.29 13.04
C ASN A 77 2.95 -1.08 14.49
N LYS A 78 4.13 -0.51 14.70
CA LYS A 78 4.66 -0.30 16.07
C LYS A 78 4.02 0.86 16.80
N VAL A 79 3.51 1.82 16.04
CA VAL A 79 2.90 3.04 16.54
C VAL A 79 1.72 3.41 15.65
N THR A 80 0.87 4.31 16.12
CA THR A 80 -0.18 4.84 15.28
C THR A 80 0.43 5.65 14.14
N THR A 81 0.23 5.20 12.89
CA THR A 81 0.72 5.86 11.68
C THR A 81 -0.44 6.36 10.84
N SER A 82 -0.44 7.66 10.49
CA SER A 82 -1.46 8.26 9.62
C SER A 82 -0.87 8.73 8.32
N ILE A 83 -1.49 8.37 7.20
CA ILE A 83 -1.12 8.81 5.86
C ILE A 83 -2.24 9.72 5.36
N ARG A 84 -1.97 11.01 5.26
CA ARG A 84 -2.91 12.06 4.83
C ARG A 84 -2.46 12.58 3.48
N LEU A 85 -2.88 11.90 2.41
CA LEU A 85 -2.43 12.23 1.05
C LEU A 85 -2.85 13.63 0.61
N ASN A 86 -4.05 14.07 0.98
CA ASN A 86 -4.57 15.40 0.63
C ASN A 86 -3.82 16.52 1.36
N ASP A 87 -3.32 16.26 2.56
CA ASP A 87 -2.54 17.22 3.35
C ASP A 87 -1.05 17.15 3.01
N GLY A 88 -0.61 16.14 2.29
CA GLY A 88 0.81 15.92 1.94
C GLY A 88 1.67 15.56 3.14
N ILE A 89 1.13 14.85 4.14
CA ILE A 89 1.85 14.47 5.36
C ILE A 89 1.63 13.01 5.76
N LEU A 90 2.69 12.41 6.30
CA LEU A 90 2.64 11.19 7.10
C LEU A 90 2.90 11.58 8.55
N VAL A 91 2.02 11.16 9.44
CA VAL A 91 2.16 11.37 10.89
C VAL A 91 2.54 10.05 11.52
N TYR A 92 3.73 9.98 12.11
CA TYR A 92 4.25 8.81 12.79
C TYR A 92 4.19 9.02 14.30
N ASP A 93 3.79 8.01 15.05
CA ASP A 93 3.52 8.07 16.50
C ASP A 93 2.40 9.07 16.83
N ASP A 94 1.29 8.94 16.12
CA ASP A 94 0.15 9.83 16.24
C ASP A 94 -0.74 9.39 17.40
N ASP A 95 -0.50 9.97 18.58
CA ASP A 95 -1.33 9.78 19.77
C ASP A 95 -2.72 10.42 19.64
N ALA A 96 -2.98 11.16 18.57
CA ALA A 96 -4.26 11.81 18.37
C ALA A 96 -5.36 10.74 18.29
N ILE A 97 -6.22 10.77 19.29
CA ILE A 97 -7.49 10.02 19.27
C ILE A 97 -8.29 10.59 18.10
N TYR A 98 -8.26 9.84 16.98
CA TYR A 98 -9.01 10.28 15.82
C TYR A 98 -10.47 10.41 16.16
N SER A 99 -10.98 11.55 15.80
CA SER A 99 -12.37 11.93 15.99
C SER A 99 -13.27 10.79 15.49
N THR A 100 -14.46 10.72 16.05
CA THR A 100 -15.62 9.87 15.69
C THR A 100 -15.99 9.84 14.20
N ARG A 101 -15.13 10.34 13.30
CA ARG A 101 -15.30 10.42 11.86
C ARG A 101 -14.53 9.34 11.08
N PHE A 102 -13.62 8.60 11.72
CA PHE A 102 -12.96 7.47 11.07
C PHE A 102 -13.80 6.21 11.24
N GLN A 103 -13.99 5.47 10.17
CA GLN A 103 -14.58 4.13 10.22
C GLN A 103 -13.47 3.11 10.36
N MET A 104 -13.60 2.23 11.34
CA MET A 104 -12.70 1.11 11.54
C MET A 104 -13.05 -0.02 10.57
N TYR A 105 -12.04 -0.53 9.88
CA TYR A 105 -12.15 -1.76 9.12
C TYR A 105 -11.62 -2.91 9.94
N GLN A 106 -12.42 -3.96 10.04
CA GLN A 106 -11.95 -5.20 10.62
C GLN A 106 -10.93 -5.81 9.67
N LEU A 107 -9.66 -5.66 10.02
CA LEU A 107 -8.56 -6.20 9.25
C LEU A 107 -8.24 -7.62 9.69
N SER A 108 -7.79 -8.41 8.74
CA SER A 108 -7.05 -9.62 9.05
C SER A 108 -5.56 -9.27 9.01
N LEU A 109 -4.91 -9.27 10.16
CA LEU A 109 -3.46 -9.24 10.23
C LEU A 109 -2.96 -10.57 9.65
N LEU A 110 -2.17 -10.50 8.59
CA LEU A 110 -1.55 -11.68 8.00
C LEU A 110 -0.32 -12.10 8.81
N ALA A 111 0.10 -13.36 8.69
CA ALA A 111 1.19 -13.93 9.47
C ALA A 111 2.53 -13.18 9.37
N ASN A 112 2.72 -12.40 8.30
CA ASN A 112 3.91 -11.57 8.06
C ASN A 112 3.73 -10.10 8.47
N GLY A 113 2.63 -9.74 9.14
CA GLY A 113 2.34 -8.36 9.58
C GLY A 113 1.67 -7.47 8.53
N LEU A 114 1.39 -7.98 7.33
CA LEU A 114 0.61 -7.25 6.32
C LEU A 114 -0.88 -7.20 6.70
N LEU A 115 -1.58 -6.22 6.16
CA LEU A 115 -3.00 -6.02 6.40
C LEU A 115 -3.83 -6.53 5.22
N ALA A 116 -4.97 -7.14 5.50
CA ALA A 116 -5.95 -7.49 4.48
C ALA A 116 -7.35 -7.05 4.91
N ILE A 117 -8.14 -6.59 3.95
CA ILE A 117 -9.53 -6.15 4.14
C ILE A 117 -10.49 -7.05 3.37
N ARG A 118 -11.73 -7.11 3.83
CA ARG A 118 -12.85 -7.66 3.04
C ARG A 118 -13.61 -6.52 2.41
N MET A 119 -13.94 -6.68 1.14
CA MET A 119 -14.71 -5.72 0.38
C MET A 119 -15.54 -6.44 -0.68
N SER A 120 -16.38 -5.72 -1.41
CA SER A 120 -17.12 -6.27 -2.55
C SER A 120 -16.53 -5.75 -3.86
N VAL A 121 -16.31 -6.65 -4.80
CA VAL A 121 -15.94 -6.33 -6.18
C VAL A 121 -16.92 -7.05 -7.12
N ASN A 122 -17.62 -6.30 -7.97
CA ASN A 122 -18.66 -6.84 -8.85
C ASN A 122 -19.66 -7.73 -8.08
N HIS A 123 -20.13 -7.24 -6.93
CA HIS A 123 -21.08 -7.92 -6.02
C HIS A 123 -20.56 -9.24 -5.41
N LYS A 124 -19.27 -9.55 -5.51
CA LYS A 124 -18.65 -10.70 -4.87
C LYS A 124 -17.79 -10.25 -3.70
N GLU A 125 -17.91 -10.92 -2.55
CA GLU A 125 -17.02 -10.68 -1.42
C GLU A 125 -15.61 -11.18 -1.76
N VAL A 126 -14.60 -10.33 -1.48
CA VAL A 126 -13.19 -10.60 -1.72
C VAL A 126 -12.34 -10.19 -0.54
N LYS A 127 -11.23 -10.90 -0.34
CA LYS A 127 -10.19 -10.56 0.62
C LYS A 127 -9.01 -9.96 -0.10
N MET A 128 -8.68 -8.71 0.20
CA MET A 128 -7.65 -7.94 -0.50
C MET A 128 -6.52 -7.55 0.44
N VAL A 129 -5.27 -7.82 0.05
CA VAL A 129 -4.08 -7.31 0.76
C VAL A 129 -3.96 -5.81 0.51
N VAL A 130 -3.68 -5.05 1.55
CA VAL A 130 -3.47 -3.60 1.45
C VAL A 130 -2.01 -3.32 1.10
N ASP A 131 -1.78 -2.62 -0.01
CA ASP A 131 -0.44 -2.39 -0.55
C ASP A 131 -0.33 -0.99 -1.18
N THR A 132 0.21 -0.03 -0.44
CA THR A 132 0.44 1.33 -0.96
C THR A 132 1.64 1.43 -1.90
N GLY A 133 2.46 0.38 -2.00
CA GLY A 133 3.53 0.24 -2.99
C GLY A 133 3.03 -0.14 -4.38
N ALA A 134 1.83 -0.74 -4.49
CA ALA A 134 1.21 -1.06 -5.78
C ALA A 134 0.56 0.17 -6.40
N GLN A 135 0.89 0.48 -7.67
CA GLN A 135 0.35 1.65 -8.40
C GLN A 135 -1.14 1.56 -8.66
N ILE A 136 -1.64 0.35 -8.89
CA ILE A 136 -3.05 0.02 -9.11
C ILE A 136 -3.45 -1.17 -8.26
N SER A 137 -4.75 -1.39 -8.14
CA SER A 137 -5.28 -2.59 -7.50
C SER A 137 -5.22 -3.79 -8.45
N TYR A 138 -5.08 -5.00 -7.90
CA TYR A 138 -5.01 -6.26 -8.63
C TYR A 138 -6.02 -7.25 -8.08
N ILE A 139 -6.65 -8.05 -8.96
CA ILE A 139 -7.61 -9.07 -8.57
C ILE A 139 -7.49 -10.29 -9.47
N ARG A 140 -7.84 -11.47 -8.96
CA ARG A 140 -7.85 -12.72 -9.73
C ARG A 140 -8.83 -12.61 -10.91
N GLU A 141 -8.46 -13.21 -12.03
CA GLU A 141 -9.21 -13.16 -13.29
C GLU A 141 -10.68 -13.59 -13.15
N GLU A 142 -10.98 -14.52 -12.26
CA GLU A 142 -12.35 -15.04 -12.02
C GLU A 142 -13.35 -13.99 -11.53
N PHE A 143 -12.86 -12.88 -10.95
CA PHE A 143 -13.72 -11.76 -10.48
C PHE A 143 -14.02 -10.73 -11.57
N ILE A 144 -13.26 -10.77 -12.68
CA ILE A 144 -13.38 -9.84 -13.79
C ILE A 144 -13.80 -10.53 -15.10
N ALA A 145 -14.05 -11.85 -15.05
CA ALA A 145 -14.47 -12.62 -16.23
C ALA A 145 -15.73 -12.03 -16.87
N GLY A 146 -15.67 -11.77 -18.16
CA GLY A 146 -16.79 -11.22 -18.94
C GLY A 146 -16.85 -9.67 -18.97
N LEU A 147 -15.93 -8.98 -18.31
CA LEU A 147 -15.80 -7.53 -18.44
C LEU A 147 -15.02 -7.17 -19.71
N GLU A 148 -15.29 -5.98 -20.24
CA GLU A 148 -14.54 -5.41 -21.34
C GLU A 148 -13.17 -4.88 -20.84
N LEU A 149 -12.14 -5.09 -21.65
CA LEU A 149 -10.79 -4.56 -21.42
C LEU A 149 -10.85 -3.02 -21.41
N ASP A 150 -10.35 -2.41 -20.32
CA ASP A 150 -10.19 -0.95 -20.27
C ASP A 150 -8.90 -0.54 -20.99
N ARG A 151 -7.76 -1.06 -20.57
CA ARG A 151 -6.44 -0.84 -21.19
C ARG A 151 -5.40 -1.81 -20.66
N THR A 152 -4.28 -1.92 -21.37
CA THR A 152 -3.06 -2.56 -20.85
C THR A 152 -2.18 -1.52 -20.15
N MET A 153 -1.68 -1.85 -18.97
CA MET A 153 -0.75 -1.02 -18.19
C MET A 153 0.56 -1.75 -17.97
N GLU A 154 1.63 -1.00 -17.77
CA GLU A 154 2.92 -1.53 -17.35
C GLU A 154 3.13 -1.22 -15.87
N ASP A 155 3.60 -2.23 -15.11
CA ASP A 155 3.92 -2.12 -13.71
C ASP A 155 5.13 -3.00 -13.38
N PHE A 156 5.60 -2.99 -12.15
CA PHE A 156 6.73 -3.78 -11.70
C PHE A 156 6.44 -4.46 -10.36
N SER A 157 7.21 -5.49 -10.07
CA SER A 157 7.24 -6.10 -8.74
C SER A 157 8.66 -6.52 -8.40
N PRO A 158 8.98 -6.73 -7.12
CA PRO A 158 10.29 -7.28 -6.72
C PRO A 158 10.60 -8.64 -7.35
N TYR A 159 9.57 -9.40 -7.72
CA TYR A 159 9.69 -10.74 -8.28
C TYR A 159 9.76 -10.77 -9.80
N ASN A 160 9.23 -9.73 -10.43
CA ASN A 160 9.20 -9.62 -11.90
C ASN A 160 9.42 -8.16 -12.28
N SER A 161 10.67 -7.79 -12.53
CA SER A 161 11.18 -6.41 -12.65
C SER A 161 10.26 -5.45 -13.41
N SER A 162 9.57 -5.89 -14.47
CA SER A 162 8.51 -5.15 -15.17
C SER A 162 7.58 -6.16 -15.85
N PHE A 163 6.29 -5.90 -15.83
CA PHE A 163 5.28 -6.72 -16.48
C PHE A 163 4.17 -5.86 -17.07
N LYS A 164 3.45 -6.40 -18.03
CA LYS A 164 2.22 -5.79 -18.56
C LYS A 164 1.02 -6.52 -17.98
N THR A 165 -0.01 -5.75 -17.64
CA THR A 165 -1.27 -6.28 -17.16
C THR A 165 -2.43 -5.64 -17.90
N ASP A 166 -3.40 -6.44 -18.26
CA ASP A 166 -4.69 -5.97 -18.75
C ASP A 166 -5.53 -5.52 -17.57
N THR A 167 -6.21 -4.38 -17.72
CA THR A 167 -6.99 -3.77 -16.65
C THR A 167 -8.45 -3.64 -17.03
N TYR A 168 -9.30 -3.73 -16.01
CA TYR A 168 -10.75 -3.76 -16.10
C TYR A 168 -11.34 -2.80 -15.08
N ILE A 169 -12.49 -2.20 -15.41
CA ILE A 169 -13.23 -1.35 -14.47
C ILE A 169 -14.28 -2.20 -13.78
N CYS A 170 -14.17 -2.31 -12.46
CA CYS A 170 -15.09 -3.07 -11.62
C CYS A 170 -15.91 -2.13 -10.74
N GLU A 171 -17.14 -2.53 -10.45
CA GLU A 171 -17.92 -1.92 -9.38
C GLU A 171 -17.38 -2.39 -8.04
N THR A 172 -17.02 -1.45 -7.19
CA THR A 172 -16.38 -1.73 -5.91
C THR A 172 -17.19 -1.08 -4.79
N ASP A 173 -17.52 -1.84 -3.77
CA ASP A 173 -18.14 -1.29 -2.57
C ASP A 173 -17.08 -0.52 -1.77
N THR A 174 -17.45 0.66 -1.30
CA THR A 174 -16.52 1.50 -0.57
C THR A 174 -16.18 0.91 0.78
N LEU A 175 -14.96 1.19 1.18
CA LEU A 175 -14.52 1.04 2.54
C LEU A 175 -15.32 1.93 3.52
N ILE A 176 -16.03 2.97 3.04
CA ILE A 176 -16.78 3.93 3.84
C ILE A 176 -18.17 4.10 3.26
N GLY A 177 -19.20 3.72 4.02
CA GLY A 177 -20.58 4.09 3.75
C GLY A 177 -21.30 3.34 2.64
N HIS A 178 -20.83 2.17 2.23
CA HIS A 178 -21.45 1.32 1.20
C HIS A 178 -21.77 2.05 -0.13
N THR A 179 -20.89 2.98 -0.52
CA THR A 179 -21.04 3.67 -1.80
C THR A 179 -20.29 2.91 -2.87
N VAL A 180 -21.00 2.41 -3.86
CA VAL A 180 -20.41 1.73 -5.01
C VAL A 180 -19.76 2.76 -5.96
N PHE A 181 -18.55 2.50 -6.39
CA PHE A 181 -17.83 3.32 -7.38
C PHE A 181 -16.98 2.46 -8.32
N PRO A 182 -16.68 2.96 -9.53
CA PRO A 182 -15.81 2.26 -10.44
C PRO A 182 -14.35 2.34 -9.99
N GLN A 183 -13.69 1.18 -9.95
CA GLN A 183 -12.27 1.01 -9.61
C GLN A 183 -11.58 0.18 -10.68
N ARG A 184 -10.34 0.55 -11.04
CA ARG A 184 -9.53 -0.23 -11.98
C ARG A 184 -8.80 -1.35 -11.27
N PHE A 185 -8.87 -2.55 -11.85
CA PHE A 185 -8.10 -3.70 -11.41
C PHE A 185 -7.29 -4.29 -12.56
N GLY A 186 -6.02 -4.61 -12.28
CA GLY A 186 -5.18 -5.43 -13.14
C GLY A 186 -5.28 -6.92 -12.78
N ILE A 187 -4.80 -7.78 -13.68
CA ILE A 187 -4.59 -9.20 -13.40
C ILE A 187 -3.18 -9.34 -12.82
N PRO A 188 -3.02 -9.91 -11.62
CA PRO A 188 -1.70 -10.06 -11.03
C PRO A 188 -0.88 -11.14 -11.79
N PRO A 189 0.43 -10.96 -11.96
CA PRO A 189 1.30 -11.98 -12.55
C PRO A 189 1.38 -13.22 -11.64
N LYS A 190 1.86 -14.34 -12.19
CA LYS A 190 1.88 -15.64 -11.50
C LYS A 190 2.62 -15.64 -10.17
N GLU A 191 3.70 -14.88 -10.08
CA GLU A 191 4.50 -14.75 -8.87
C GLU A 191 3.70 -14.09 -7.74
N ILE A 192 2.94 -13.04 -8.05
CA ILE A 192 2.03 -12.38 -7.11
C ILE A 192 0.86 -13.31 -6.76
N LEU A 193 0.28 -14.03 -7.73
CA LEU A 193 -0.78 -15.02 -7.45
C LEU A 193 -0.32 -16.07 -6.44
N SER A 194 0.91 -16.58 -6.56
CA SER A 194 1.47 -17.55 -5.62
C SER A 194 1.57 -17.00 -4.19
N ILE A 195 1.85 -15.71 -4.04
CA ILE A 195 1.87 -15.04 -2.73
C ILE A 195 0.45 -14.87 -2.20
N LEU A 196 -0.49 -14.45 -3.05
CA LEU A 196 -1.89 -14.34 -2.67
C LEU A 196 -2.47 -15.68 -2.20
N ASP A 197 -2.06 -16.81 -2.83
CA ASP A 197 -2.45 -18.15 -2.39
C ASP A 197 -2.00 -18.46 -0.95
N LEU A 198 -0.77 -18.06 -0.58
CA LEU A 198 -0.26 -18.25 0.79
C LEU A 198 -1.08 -17.50 1.84
N PHE A 199 -1.66 -16.37 1.47
CA PHE A 199 -2.48 -15.54 2.35
C PHE A 199 -3.97 -15.80 2.23
N HIS A 200 -4.38 -16.72 1.37
CA HIS A 200 -5.78 -16.95 1.00
C HIS A 200 -6.47 -15.61 0.66
N ALA A 201 -5.81 -14.81 -0.18
CA ALA A 201 -6.28 -13.52 -0.64
C ALA A 201 -6.67 -13.58 -2.12
N ASP A 202 -7.64 -12.74 -2.48
CA ASP A 202 -8.19 -12.67 -3.84
C ASP A 202 -7.51 -11.60 -4.68
N GLY A 203 -6.80 -10.66 -4.03
CA GLY A 203 -6.13 -9.58 -4.72
C GLY A 203 -5.37 -8.63 -3.81
N ILE A 204 -4.98 -7.50 -4.39
CA ILE A 204 -4.25 -6.40 -3.75
C ILE A 204 -5.04 -5.11 -3.97
N ILE A 205 -5.18 -4.31 -2.91
CA ILE A 205 -5.65 -2.93 -2.99
C ILE A 205 -4.44 -2.02 -3.08
N GLY A 206 -4.28 -1.37 -4.21
CA GLY A 206 -3.21 -0.40 -4.48
C GLY A 206 -3.53 1.01 -4.01
N ILE A 207 -2.55 1.90 -4.20
CA ILE A 207 -2.64 3.32 -3.80
C ILE A 207 -3.78 4.06 -4.49
N ASP A 208 -4.19 3.64 -5.67
CA ASP A 208 -5.24 4.29 -6.46
C ASP A 208 -6.59 4.34 -5.74
N LEU A 209 -6.93 3.33 -4.92
CA LEU A 209 -8.10 3.37 -4.05
C LEU A 209 -7.90 4.38 -2.90
N PHE A 210 -6.75 4.34 -2.26
CA PHE A 210 -6.47 5.13 -1.06
C PHE A 210 -6.30 6.63 -1.31
N ARG A 211 -6.15 7.07 -2.55
CA ARG A 211 -6.15 8.51 -2.88
C ARG A 211 -7.42 9.27 -2.50
N ARG A 212 -8.48 8.53 -2.23
CA ARG A 212 -9.78 9.09 -1.85
C ARG A 212 -9.92 9.28 -0.33
N TYR A 213 -8.98 8.71 0.45
CA TYR A 213 -9.12 8.57 1.90
C TYR A 213 -7.81 8.91 2.61
N ASP A 214 -7.94 9.51 3.78
CA ASP A 214 -6.87 9.50 4.75
C ASP A 214 -6.84 8.12 5.44
N LEU A 215 -5.65 7.58 5.63
CA LEU A 215 -5.45 6.27 6.24
C LEU A 215 -4.83 6.44 7.62
N GLN A 216 -5.26 5.64 8.58
CA GLN A 216 -4.58 5.48 9.85
C GLN A 216 -4.44 4.01 10.19
N ILE A 217 -3.23 3.62 10.57
CA ILE A 217 -2.91 2.28 11.07
C ILE A 217 -2.69 2.42 12.56
N ARG A 218 -3.41 1.62 13.34
CA ARG A 218 -3.28 1.58 14.78
C ARG A 218 -3.59 0.19 15.31
N ASP A 219 -2.68 -0.37 16.13
CA ASP A 219 -2.86 -1.68 16.80
C ASP A 219 -3.21 -2.82 15.81
N GLY A 220 -2.77 -2.72 14.55
CA GLY A 220 -3.08 -3.68 13.48
C GLY A 220 -4.44 -3.46 12.81
N ASP A 221 -5.14 -2.39 13.13
CA ASP A 221 -6.39 -1.96 12.49
C ASP A 221 -6.16 -0.82 11.50
N LEU A 222 -6.96 -0.79 10.43
CA LEU A 222 -6.98 0.30 9.45
C LEU A 222 -8.24 1.15 9.66
N TYR A 223 -8.02 2.42 9.76
CA TYR A 223 -9.06 3.43 9.81
C TYR A 223 -8.98 4.30 8.57
N THR A 224 -10.12 4.68 8.01
CA THR A 224 -10.19 5.58 6.83
C THR A 224 -11.18 6.71 7.09
N LYS A 225 -10.93 7.85 6.42
CA LYS A 225 -11.80 9.03 6.47
C LYS A 225 -11.95 9.63 5.08
#